data_19a731e1c60ffefcff64a0e84eaf1560
#
_entry.id   19a731e1c60ffefcff64a0e84eaf1560
#
_cell.length_a   1.000
_cell.length_b   1.000
_cell.length_c   1.000
_cell.angle_alpha   90.00
_cell.angle_beta   90.00
_cell.angle_gamma   90.00
#
_symmetry.space_group_name_H-M   'P 1'
#
loop_
_entity.id
_entity.type
_entity.pdbx_description
1 polymer ?
#
loop_
_entity_poly.entity_id
_entity_poly.type
_entity_poly.pdbx_seq_one_letter_code
_entity_poly.pdbx_strand_id
1 'polypeptide(L)'
;MPRLMISTFFLVALLTGFCCADEVDEATRAKDARRVKALLRLENPQLSDDAKASVLRYLQTKKGTDEYLSIVAKFQLKETKDELVRLAVEDAEGTLGVEAVRLLMKLGQRDFLAMALADKDEAKATKLAAALGLLGDHNTNALLLPLVSSEKSVGLRAAAVTALGRNLPGQKELLALVQADKLPADLHFSAANALLTSSDAAIKTEAAKHLKLPATADAQPLPPVVDLVKQSGNAEEGRKVYMTVGTCAKCHKVQGEGKEVGPDLSEIGSKLSKEALYVSILDPSAGISHNYETHLLLLEDGTSLSGILVSDTEQEVSVKTAEAIIRKIPRDEITAMKKQPVSLMPADLQKSVTAKNLIDVVEFLTTLKKL
;
A
#
# COMPACT_ATOMS: atom_id res chain seq x y z
N MET A 1 47.75 -32.91 56.03
CA MET A 1 46.48 -33.59 55.65
C MET A 1 45.53 -32.53 55.16
N PRO A 2 45.37 -32.37 53.87
CA PRO A 2 44.29 -31.46 53.28
C PRO A 2 43.05 -32.25 53.04
N ARG A 3 41.90 -31.68 53.42
CA ARG A 3 40.59 -32.17 53.19
C ARG A 3 40.13 -31.83 51.71
N LEU A 4 39.77 -32.86 51.01
CA LEU A 4 39.20 -32.80 49.67
C LEU A 4 37.72 -32.31 49.75
N MET A 5 37.42 -31.10 49.19
CA MET A 5 36.05 -30.67 48.98
C MET A 5 35.58 -31.10 47.59
N ILE A 6 34.59 -32.00 47.56
CA ILE A 6 33.87 -32.41 46.35
C ILE A 6 32.79 -31.39 46.10
N SER A 7 32.94 -30.63 45.00
CA SER A 7 31.95 -29.67 44.53
C SER A 7 31.00 -30.39 43.55
N THR A 8 29.78 -30.58 43.97
CA THR A 8 28.70 -31.18 43.16
C THR A 8 28.14 -30.11 42.21
N PHE A 9 28.45 -30.20 40.91
CA PHE A 9 27.81 -29.38 39.88
C PHE A 9 26.39 -29.93 39.62
N PHE A 10 25.39 -29.16 40.03
CA PHE A 10 24.01 -29.36 39.57
C PHE A 10 23.86 -28.79 38.15
N LEU A 11 23.74 -29.69 37.17
CA LEU A 11 23.44 -29.36 35.78
C LEU A 11 21.92 -29.09 35.70
N VAL A 12 21.51 -27.81 35.71
CA VAL A 12 20.13 -27.41 35.43
C VAL A 12 19.95 -27.47 33.91
N ALA A 13 19.32 -28.53 33.44
CA ALA A 13 18.81 -28.63 32.04
C ALA A 13 17.63 -27.67 31.87
N LEU A 14 17.89 -26.53 31.26
CA LEU A 14 16.86 -25.64 30.72
C LEU A 14 16.16 -26.36 29.54
N LEU A 15 15.02 -26.98 29.82
CA LEU A 15 14.08 -27.42 28.83
C LEU A 15 13.44 -26.15 28.17
N THR A 16 14.07 -25.65 27.13
CA THR A 16 13.42 -24.73 26.19
C THR A 16 12.41 -25.55 25.41
N GLY A 17 11.15 -25.41 25.77
CA GLY A 17 10.04 -25.95 25.00
C GLY A 17 10.02 -25.30 23.60
N PHE A 18 10.71 -25.89 22.66
CA PHE A 18 10.50 -25.64 21.25
C PHE A 18 9.10 -26.18 20.93
N CYS A 19 8.18 -25.27 20.59
CA CYS A 19 6.90 -25.60 20.02
C CYS A 19 7.20 -26.22 18.65
N CYS A 20 7.31 -27.57 18.62
CA CYS A 20 7.36 -28.33 17.38
C CYS A 20 6.00 -28.16 16.69
N ALA A 21 5.91 -27.29 15.68
CA ALA A 21 4.94 -27.50 14.64
C ALA A 21 5.26 -28.89 14.05
N ASP A 22 4.29 -29.82 14.08
CA ASP A 22 4.43 -31.18 13.56
C ASP A 22 4.99 -31.13 12.14
N GLU A 23 6.27 -31.41 11.99
CA GLU A 23 6.92 -31.45 10.69
C GLU A 23 6.45 -32.74 9.99
N VAL A 24 5.57 -32.57 9.00
CA VAL A 24 5.01 -33.69 8.23
C VAL A 24 6.16 -34.52 7.65
N ASP A 25 6.24 -35.79 7.99
CA ASP A 25 7.30 -36.69 7.53
C ASP A 25 7.29 -36.88 6.00
N GLU A 26 8.44 -37.26 5.43
CA GLU A 26 8.63 -37.36 3.98
C GLU A 26 7.71 -38.41 3.34
N ALA A 27 7.41 -39.52 4.04
CA ALA A 27 6.52 -40.55 3.56
C ALA A 27 5.09 -40.05 3.42
N THR A 28 4.63 -39.27 4.39
CA THR A 28 3.32 -38.59 4.36
C THR A 28 3.26 -37.55 3.25
N ARG A 29 4.31 -36.73 3.04
CA ARG A 29 4.37 -35.77 1.92
C ARG A 29 4.30 -36.49 0.57
N ALA A 30 5.01 -37.60 0.39
CA ALA A 30 4.97 -38.40 -0.84
C ALA A 30 3.61 -39.07 -1.07
N LYS A 31 2.94 -39.51 -0.01
CA LYS A 31 1.58 -40.05 -0.06
C LYS A 31 0.57 -38.97 -0.46
N ASP A 32 0.63 -37.79 0.15
CA ASP A 32 -0.24 -36.67 -0.17
C ASP A 32 -0.07 -36.20 -1.62
N ALA A 33 1.16 -36.09 -2.11
CA ALA A 33 1.44 -35.70 -3.49
C ALA A 33 0.85 -36.70 -4.50
N ARG A 34 0.96 -38.01 -4.24
CA ARG A 34 0.35 -39.05 -5.09
C ARG A 34 -1.16 -38.98 -5.08
N ARG A 35 -1.76 -38.79 -3.89
CA ARG A 35 -3.22 -38.66 -3.74
C ARG A 35 -3.74 -37.42 -4.49
N VAL A 36 -3.11 -36.26 -4.31
CA VAL A 36 -3.51 -35.01 -4.98
C VAL A 36 -3.40 -35.17 -6.50
N LYS A 37 -2.30 -35.78 -7.01
CA LYS A 37 -2.14 -36.04 -8.44
C LYS A 37 -3.24 -36.96 -9.01
N ALA A 38 -3.70 -37.94 -8.24
CA ALA A 38 -4.81 -38.81 -8.64
C ALA A 38 -6.16 -38.02 -8.63
N LEU A 39 -6.43 -37.23 -7.60
CA LEU A 39 -7.64 -36.44 -7.49
C LEU A 39 -7.74 -35.36 -8.58
N LEU A 40 -6.63 -34.76 -8.98
CA LEU A 40 -6.58 -33.77 -10.07
C LEU A 40 -7.02 -34.31 -11.44
N ARG A 41 -6.97 -35.63 -11.64
CA ARG A 41 -7.40 -36.30 -12.89
C ARG A 41 -8.93 -36.50 -12.96
N LEU A 42 -9.63 -36.39 -11.82
CA LEU A 42 -11.09 -36.54 -11.76
C LEU A 42 -11.75 -35.24 -12.18
N GLU A 43 -12.87 -35.31 -12.89
CA GLU A 43 -13.58 -34.10 -13.35
C GLU A 43 -14.23 -33.33 -12.19
N ASN A 44 -14.99 -34.02 -11.32
CA ASN A 44 -15.69 -33.41 -10.19
C ASN A 44 -15.47 -34.24 -8.90
N PRO A 45 -14.26 -34.22 -8.32
CA PRO A 45 -13.96 -35.02 -7.16
C PRO A 45 -14.66 -34.49 -5.91
N GLN A 46 -15.47 -35.34 -5.25
CA GLN A 46 -15.95 -35.08 -3.90
C GLN A 46 -14.84 -35.50 -2.93
N LEU A 47 -14.35 -34.57 -2.12
CA LEU A 47 -13.29 -34.84 -1.17
C LEU A 47 -13.89 -35.38 0.13
N SER A 48 -13.45 -36.57 0.57
CA SER A 48 -13.63 -36.97 1.97
C SER A 48 -12.72 -36.11 2.87
N ASP A 49 -13.02 -36.07 4.17
CA ASP A 49 -12.24 -35.26 5.14
C ASP A 49 -10.75 -35.63 5.12
N ASP A 50 -10.42 -36.94 5.01
CA ASP A 50 -9.03 -37.40 4.91
C ASP A 50 -8.36 -36.98 3.59
N ALA A 51 -9.10 -37.01 2.47
CA ALA A 51 -8.59 -36.51 1.18
C ALA A 51 -8.37 -34.99 1.24
N LYS A 52 -9.29 -34.26 1.82
CA LYS A 52 -9.19 -32.80 2.02
C LYS A 52 -7.99 -32.42 2.89
N ALA A 53 -7.79 -33.13 4.00
CA ALA A 53 -6.62 -32.95 4.86
C ALA A 53 -5.30 -33.18 4.09
N SER A 54 -5.25 -34.22 3.23
CA SER A 54 -4.08 -34.46 2.36
C SER A 54 -3.84 -33.32 1.36
N VAL A 55 -4.90 -32.79 0.74
CA VAL A 55 -4.80 -31.67 -0.18
C VAL A 55 -4.31 -30.40 0.55
N LEU A 56 -4.84 -30.09 1.72
CA LEU A 56 -4.44 -28.92 2.50
C LEU A 56 -2.98 -29.02 2.96
N ARG A 57 -2.49 -30.20 3.39
CA ARG A 57 -1.05 -30.38 3.69
C ARG A 57 -0.17 -30.23 2.46
N TYR A 58 -0.57 -30.79 1.31
CA TYR A 58 0.16 -30.63 0.06
C TYR A 58 0.28 -29.16 -0.35
N LEU A 59 -0.79 -28.38 -0.20
CA LEU A 59 -0.83 -26.96 -0.51
C LEU A 59 0.16 -26.12 0.30
N GLN A 60 0.56 -26.55 1.53
CA GLN A 60 1.58 -25.81 2.29
C GLN A 60 2.93 -25.73 1.54
N THR A 61 3.24 -26.70 0.69
CA THR A 61 4.47 -26.73 -0.12
C THR A 61 4.34 -25.95 -1.43
N LYS A 62 3.14 -25.46 -1.76
CA LYS A 62 2.81 -24.80 -3.04
C LYS A 62 2.40 -23.34 -2.90
N LYS A 63 2.48 -22.78 -1.69
CA LYS A 63 2.13 -21.37 -1.43
C LYS A 63 2.87 -20.44 -2.41
N GLY A 64 2.16 -19.45 -2.94
CA GLY A 64 2.73 -18.47 -3.86
C GLY A 64 2.92 -18.96 -5.30
N THR A 65 2.28 -20.06 -5.71
CA THR A 65 2.38 -20.60 -7.06
C THR A 65 1.03 -20.71 -7.77
N ASP A 66 1.03 -20.73 -9.11
CA ASP A 66 -0.17 -20.99 -9.93
C ASP A 66 -0.78 -22.37 -9.62
N GLU A 67 0.07 -23.37 -9.27
CA GLU A 67 -0.40 -24.69 -8.86
C GLU A 67 -1.27 -24.61 -7.61
N TYR A 68 -0.89 -23.77 -6.63
CA TYR A 68 -1.69 -23.52 -5.43
C TYR A 68 -3.09 -23.02 -5.81
N LEU A 69 -3.15 -21.97 -6.62
CA LEU A 69 -4.43 -21.35 -7.03
C LEU A 69 -5.29 -22.32 -7.83
N SER A 70 -4.69 -23.10 -8.71
CA SER A 70 -5.38 -24.10 -9.53
C SER A 70 -6.01 -25.21 -8.68
N ILE A 71 -5.31 -25.69 -7.67
CA ILE A 71 -5.81 -26.71 -6.73
C ILE A 71 -6.93 -26.15 -5.87
N VAL A 72 -6.76 -24.92 -5.33
CA VAL A 72 -7.80 -24.23 -4.56
C VAL A 72 -9.08 -24.05 -5.38
N ALA A 73 -8.93 -23.62 -6.64
CA ALA A 73 -10.04 -23.45 -7.57
C ALA A 73 -10.78 -24.78 -7.84
N LYS A 74 -10.03 -25.83 -8.12
CA LYS A 74 -10.59 -27.16 -8.49
C LYS A 74 -11.38 -27.78 -7.34
N PHE A 75 -10.85 -27.72 -6.13
CA PHE A 75 -11.46 -28.36 -4.96
C PHE A 75 -12.33 -27.40 -4.12
N GLN A 76 -12.49 -26.14 -4.53
CA GLN A 76 -13.31 -25.12 -3.86
C GLN A 76 -12.96 -24.96 -2.36
N LEU A 77 -11.66 -24.85 -2.05
CA LEU A 77 -11.14 -24.89 -0.67
C LEU A 77 -11.29 -23.54 0.04
N LYS A 78 -12.38 -23.37 0.75
CA LYS A 78 -12.67 -22.13 1.52
C LYS A 78 -11.73 -21.92 2.70
N GLU A 79 -11.09 -22.98 3.20
CA GLU A 79 -10.11 -22.96 4.28
C GLU A 79 -8.83 -22.20 3.94
N THR A 80 -8.58 -21.94 2.65
CA THR A 80 -7.38 -21.23 2.16
C THR A 80 -7.52 -19.71 2.11
N LYS A 81 -8.63 -19.15 2.60
CA LYS A 81 -8.97 -17.72 2.49
C LYS A 81 -7.87 -16.79 3.02
N ASP A 82 -7.24 -17.12 4.15
CA ASP A 82 -6.18 -16.29 4.75
C ASP A 82 -4.94 -16.23 3.84
N GLU A 83 -4.55 -17.36 3.26
CA GLU A 83 -3.45 -17.44 2.31
C GLU A 83 -3.78 -16.71 1.00
N LEU A 84 -5.01 -16.80 0.51
CA LEU A 84 -5.45 -16.05 -0.67
C LEU A 84 -5.40 -14.53 -0.44
N VAL A 85 -5.80 -14.04 0.75
CA VAL A 85 -5.66 -12.61 1.09
C VAL A 85 -4.18 -12.23 1.19
N ARG A 86 -3.32 -13.09 1.77
CA ARG A 86 -1.88 -12.85 1.80
C ARG A 86 -1.30 -12.69 0.39
N LEU A 87 -1.64 -13.59 -0.54
CA LEU A 87 -1.21 -13.51 -1.94
C LEU A 87 -1.72 -12.24 -2.62
N ALA A 88 -2.99 -11.88 -2.40
CA ALA A 88 -3.58 -10.66 -2.93
C ALA A 88 -2.86 -9.39 -2.45
N VAL A 89 -2.30 -9.39 -1.25
CA VAL A 89 -1.55 -8.27 -0.68
C VAL A 89 -0.09 -8.26 -1.14
N GLU A 90 0.55 -9.43 -1.20
CA GLU A 90 1.97 -9.54 -1.57
C GLU A 90 2.20 -9.28 -3.06
N ASP A 91 1.26 -9.68 -3.92
CA ASP A 91 1.30 -9.51 -5.38
C ASP A 91 0.14 -8.64 -5.88
N ALA A 92 -0.16 -7.55 -5.17
CA ALA A 92 -1.37 -6.73 -5.36
C ALA A 92 -1.57 -6.21 -6.79
N GLU A 93 -0.49 -5.99 -7.53
CA GLU A 93 -0.51 -5.54 -8.93
C GLU A 93 -0.18 -6.65 -9.93
N GLY A 94 0.08 -7.85 -9.45
CA GLY A 94 0.48 -9.00 -10.26
C GLY A 94 -0.63 -10.02 -10.48
N THR A 95 -0.34 -10.99 -11.32
CA THR A 95 -1.30 -12.02 -11.75
C THR A 95 -1.78 -12.89 -10.60
N LEU A 96 -0.87 -13.31 -9.70
CA LEU A 96 -1.22 -14.19 -8.58
C LEU A 96 -2.18 -13.49 -7.60
N GLY A 97 -1.95 -12.21 -7.30
CA GLY A 97 -2.79 -11.44 -6.41
C GLY A 97 -4.21 -11.24 -6.96
N VAL A 98 -4.32 -10.88 -8.24
CA VAL A 98 -5.62 -10.73 -8.92
C VAL A 98 -6.39 -12.07 -8.97
N GLU A 99 -5.71 -13.18 -9.29
CA GLU A 99 -6.33 -14.51 -9.28
C GLU A 99 -6.76 -14.95 -7.87
N ALA A 100 -5.96 -14.62 -6.85
CA ALA A 100 -6.33 -14.90 -5.46
C ALA A 100 -7.62 -14.17 -5.05
N VAL A 101 -7.76 -12.88 -5.41
CA VAL A 101 -9.00 -12.12 -5.19
C VAL A 101 -10.17 -12.73 -5.97
N ARG A 102 -9.96 -13.12 -7.25
CA ARG A 102 -10.98 -13.77 -8.07
C ARG A 102 -11.47 -15.06 -7.41
N LEU A 103 -10.56 -15.86 -6.88
CA LEU A 103 -10.91 -17.08 -6.15
C LEU A 103 -11.70 -16.79 -4.87
N LEU A 104 -11.29 -15.80 -4.07
CA LEU A 104 -12.03 -15.38 -2.88
C LEU A 104 -13.48 -15.02 -3.23
N MET A 105 -13.69 -14.25 -4.30
CA MET A 105 -15.04 -13.91 -4.78
C MET A 105 -15.82 -15.16 -5.21
N LYS A 106 -15.22 -16.06 -6.00
CA LYS A 106 -15.84 -17.32 -6.43
C LYS A 106 -16.19 -18.26 -5.28
N LEU A 107 -15.36 -18.29 -4.23
CA LEU A 107 -15.57 -19.10 -3.04
C LEU A 107 -16.61 -18.49 -2.07
N GLY A 108 -17.21 -17.35 -2.41
CA GLY A 108 -18.19 -16.66 -1.59
C GLY A 108 -17.60 -16.02 -0.33
N GLN A 109 -16.32 -15.66 -0.34
CA GLN A 109 -15.60 -15.07 0.80
C GLN A 109 -15.71 -13.54 0.84
N ARG A 110 -16.84 -12.97 0.37
CA ARG A 110 -17.04 -11.52 0.29
C ARG A 110 -16.98 -10.83 1.64
N ASP A 111 -17.62 -11.40 2.66
CA ASP A 111 -17.61 -10.83 4.02
C ASP A 111 -16.20 -10.84 4.61
N PHE A 112 -15.42 -11.88 4.31
CA PHE A 112 -14.04 -11.98 4.72
C PHE A 112 -13.16 -10.90 4.04
N LEU A 113 -13.39 -10.64 2.75
CA LEU A 113 -12.75 -9.52 2.05
C LEU A 113 -13.13 -8.16 2.65
N ALA A 114 -14.40 -7.96 2.99
CA ALA A 114 -14.86 -6.73 3.66
C ALA A 114 -14.17 -6.54 5.01
N MET A 115 -14.02 -7.61 5.81
CA MET A 115 -13.27 -7.57 7.07
C MET A 115 -11.79 -7.24 6.86
N ALA A 116 -11.15 -7.83 5.84
CA ALA A 116 -9.75 -7.56 5.51
C ALA A 116 -9.52 -6.11 5.04
N LEU A 117 -10.48 -5.51 4.32
CA LEU A 117 -10.46 -4.09 3.95
C LEU A 117 -10.68 -3.16 5.15
N ALA A 118 -11.38 -3.62 6.18
CA ALA A 118 -11.61 -2.87 7.42
C ALA A 118 -10.48 -3.03 8.45
N ASP A 119 -9.47 -3.84 8.18
CA ASP A 119 -8.35 -4.11 9.09
C ASP A 119 -7.65 -2.83 9.55
N LYS A 120 -6.99 -2.92 10.71
CA LYS A 120 -6.18 -1.83 11.26
C LYS A 120 -4.89 -1.61 10.48
N ASP A 121 -4.37 -2.65 9.83
CA ASP A 121 -3.24 -2.56 8.90
C ASP A 121 -3.73 -2.00 7.56
N GLU A 122 -3.87 -0.68 7.51
CA GLU A 122 -4.36 0.01 6.31
C GLU A 122 -3.42 -0.11 5.11
N ALA A 123 -2.13 -0.41 5.32
CA ALA A 123 -1.23 -0.69 4.21
C ALA A 123 -1.60 -1.99 3.48
N LYS A 124 -1.99 -3.03 4.22
CA LYS A 124 -2.53 -4.25 3.62
C LYS A 124 -3.89 -4.02 2.96
N ALA A 125 -4.78 -3.28 3.63
CA ALA A 125 -6.09 -2.93 3.08
C ALA A 125 -5.97 -2.14 1.77
N THR A 126 -5.03 -1.21 1.66
CA THR A 126 -4.73 -0.43 0.44
C THR A 126 -4.30 -1.34 -0.71
N LYS A 127 -3.39 -2.28 -0.47
CA LYS A 127 -2.96 -3.26 -1.47
C LYS A 127 -4.11 -4.18 -1.89
N LEU A 128 -4.91 -4.62 -0.95
CA LEU A 128 -6.10 -5.44 -1.25
C LEU A 128 -7.12 -4.67 -2.10
N ALA A 129 -7.36 -3.38 -1.81
CA ALA A 129 -8.22 -2.53 -2.63
C ALA A 129 -7.68 -2.38 -4.07
N ALA A 130 -6.36 -2.24 -4.24
CA ALA A 130 -5.73 -2.19 -5.55
C ALA A 130 -5.93 -3.51 -6.35
N ALA A 131 -5.71 -4.66 -5.71
CA ALA A 131 -5.94 -5.98 -6.33
C ALA A 131 -7.41 -6.19 -6.73
N LEU A 132 -8.37 -5.76 -5.89
CA LEU A 132 -9.80 -5.76 -6.20
C LEU A 132 -10.12 -4.89 -7.42
N GLY A 133 -9.51 -3.72 -7.52
CA GLY A 133 -9.68 -2.83 -8.67
C GLY A 133 -9.15 -3.42 -9.97
N LEU A 134 -8.04 -4.17 -9.92
CA LEU A 134 -7.47 -4.85 -11.08
C LEU A 134 -8.31 -6.03 -11.58
N LEU A 135 -9.13 -6.63 -10.72
CA LEU A 135 -10.10 -7.64 -11.14
C LEU A 135 -11.11 -7.07 -12.14
N GLY A 136 -11.43 -5.77 -12.06
CA GLY A 136 -12.31 -5.07 -13.00
C GLY A 136 -13.78 -5.53 -12.95
N ASP A 137 -14.16 -6.28 -11.93
CA ASP A 137 -15.52 -6.81 -11.76
C ASP A 137 -16.37 -5.79 -10.96
N HIS A 138 -17.52 -5.42 -11.50
CA HIS A 138 -18.46 -4.52 -10.81
C HIS A 138 -18.93 -5.06 -9.45
N ASN A 139 -18.90 -6.37 -9.22
CA ASN A 139 -19.24 -6.95 -7.92
C ASN A 139 -18.26 -6.53 -6.80
N THR A 140 -17.05 -6.10 -7.16
CA THR A 140 -16.07 -5.57 -6.19
C THR A 140 -16.41 -4.15 -5.74
N ASN A 141 -17.17 -3.38 -6.52
CA ASN A 141 -17.51 -1.98 -6.22
C ASN A 141 -18.23 -1.85 -4.87
N ALA A 142 -19.13 -2.76 -4.56
CA ALA A 142 -19.86 -2.72 -3.29
C ALA A 142 -18.97 -3.02 -2.05
N LEU A 143 -17.74 -3.54 -2.23
CA LEU A 143 -16.72 -3.64 -1.18
C LEU A 143 -15.90 -2.35 -1.06
N LEU A 144 -15.68 -1.65 -2.17
CA LEU A 144 -14.81 -0.49 -2.27
C LEU A 144 -15.54 0.82 -1.96
N LEU A 145 -16.79 0.97 -2.41
CA LEU A 145 -17.55 2.21 -2.29
C LEU A 145 -17.69 2.71 -0.83
N PRO A 146 -17.95 1.86 0.18
CA PRO A 146 -18.03 2.30 1.56
C PRO A 146 -16.71 2.90 2.10
N LEU A 147 -15.56 2.52 1.51
CA LEU A 147 -14.25 3.05 1.94
C LEU A 147 -14.10 4.53 1.59
N VAL A 148 -14.70 5.00 0.50
CA VAL A 148 -14.56 6.38 0.00
C VAL A 148 -14.96 7.42 1.06
N SER A 149 -16.02 7.15 1.81
CA SER A 149 -16.56 8.05 2.85
C SER A 149 -16.23 7.58 4.28
N SER A 150 -15.29 6.64 4.44
CA SER A 150 -14.90 6.11 5.75
C SER A 150 -13.94 7.02 6.48
N GLU A 151 -13.73 6.77 7.78
CA GLU A 151 -12.72 7.44 8.62
C GLU A 151 -11.30 6.85 8.44
N LYS A 152 -11.08 6.07 7.38
CA LYS A 152 -9.78 5.49 7.04
C LYS A 152 -8.82 6.54 6.47
N SER A 153 -7.54 6.19 6.38
CA SER A 153 -6.52 7.10 5.81
C SER A 153 -6.87 7.52 4.38
N VAL A 154 -6.38 8.68 3.99
CA VAL A 154 -6.53 9.19 2.61
C VAL A 154 -6.01 8.16 1.61
N GLY A 155 -4.89 7.48 1.92
CA GLY A 155 -4.30 6.45 1.06
C GLY A 155 -5.24 5.29 0.74
N LEU A 156 -5.90 4.72 1.74
CA LEU A 156 -6.86 3.63 1.51
C LEU A 156 -8.09 4.11 0.76
N ARG A 157 -8.60 5.30 1.09
CA ARG A 157 -9.76 5.90 0.40
C ARG A 157 -9.44 6.24 -1.07
N ALA A 158 -8.26 6.80 -1.34
CA ALA A 158 -7.79 7.10 -2.68
C ALA A 158 -7.58 5.83 -3.52
N ALA A 159 -7.05 4.77 -2.93
CA ALA A 159 -6.94 3.46 -3.58
C ALA A 159 -8.32 2.89 -3.95
N ALA A 160 -9.32 3.04 -3.08
CA ALA A 160 -10.70 2.65 -3.39
C ALA A 160 -11.28 3.47 -4.55
N VAL A 161 -11.06 4.79 -4.60
CA VAL A 161 -11.46 5.66 -5.73
C VAL A 161 -10.79 5.21 -7.03
N THR A 162 -9.49 4.97 -7.00
CA THR A 162 -8.74 4.49 -8.16
C THR A 162 -9.27 3.14 -8.64
N ALA A 163 -9.55 2.22 -7.72
CA ALA A 163 -10.09 0.90 -8.03
C ALA A 163 -11.50 0.98 -8.67
N LEU A 164 -12.39 1.80 -8.10
CA LEU A 164 -13.72 2.09 -8.67
C LEU A 164 -13.61 2.71 -10.06
N GLY A 165 -12.64 3.58 -10.28
CA GLY A 165 -12.38 4.22 -11.57
C GLY A 165 -12.02 3.27 -12.71
N ARG A 166 -11.68 2.02 -12.43
CA ARG A 166 -11.25 1.02 -13.44
C ARG A 166 -12.40 0.40 -14.22
N ASN A 167 -13.66 0.58 -13.79
CA ASN A 167 -14.83 0.04 -14.50
C ASN A 167 -15.97 1.09 -14.60
N LEU A 168 -16.78 1.01 -15.66
CA LEU A 168 -17.86 1.98 -15.90
C LEU A 168 -18.90 2.06 -14.78
N PRO A 169 -19.38 0.96 -14.16
CA PRO A 169 -20.27 1.07 -13.01
C PRO A 169 -19.66 1.85 -11.84
N GLY A 170 -18.41 1.59 -11.49
CA GLY A 170 -17.72 2.32 -10.42
C GLY A 170 -17.50 3.79 -10.77
N GLN A 171 -17.18 4.12 -12.03
CA GLN A 171 -17.09 5.51 -12.50
C GLN A 171 -18.43 6.25 -12.36
N LYS A 172 -19.56 5.59 -12.63
CA LYS A 172 -20.89 6.17 -12.43
C LYS A 172 -21.19 6.43 -10.97
N GLU A 173 -20.82 5.51 -10.08
CA GLU A 173 -20.95 5.68 -8.61
C GLU A 173 -20.10 6.86 -8.11
N LEU A 174 -18.85 6.96 -8.57
CA LEU A 174 -17.98 8.10 -8.25
C LEU A 174 -18.53 9.42 -8.77
N LEU A 175 -19.03 9.45 -10.03
CA LEU A 175 -19.62 10.65 -10.61
C LEU A 175 -20.85 11.10 -9.81
N ALA A 176 -21.68 10.17 -9.36
CA ALA A 176 -22.83 10.49 -8.51
C ALA A 176 -22.41 11.12 -7.17
N LEU A 177 -21.31 10.66 -6.55
CA LEU A 177 -20.77 11.30 -5.34
C LEU A 177 -20.27 12.72 -5.63
N VAL A 178 -19.60 12.93 -6.76
CA VAL A 178 -19.11 14.25 -7.19
C VAL A 178 -20.26 15.21 -7.45
N GLN A 179 -21.28 14.79 -8.19
CA GLN A 179 -22.46 15.63 -8.49
C GLN A 179 -23.29 15.99 -7.25
N ALA A 180 -23.30 15.08 -6.26
CA ALA A 180 -24.01 15.31 -4.99
C ALA A 180 -23.18 16.11 -3.96
N ASP A 181 -21.97 16.56 -4.32
CA ASP A 181 -21.01 17.20 -3.40
C ASP A 181 -20.72 16.34 -2.14
N LYS A 182 -20.69 15.01 -2.33
CA LYS A 182 -20.43 14.02 -1.27
C LYS A 182 -19.05 13.39 -1.34
N LEU A 183 -18.28 13.67 -2.40
CA LEU A 183 -16.91 13.20 -2.50
C LEU A 183 -16.01 14.06 -1.59
N PRO A 184 -15.27 13.47 -0.63
CA PRO A 184 -14.33 14.23 0.19
C PRO A 184 -13.29 14.97 -0.67
N ALA A 185 -12.96 16.22 -0.28
CA ALA A 185 -12.08 17.10 -1.06
C ALA A 185 -10.67 16.51 -1.25
N ASP A 186 -10.16 15.78 -0.28
CA ASP A 186 -8.88 15.08 -0.31
C ASP A 186 -8.84 13.90 -1.31
N LEU A 187 -9.97 13.55 -1.92
CA LEU A 187 -10.07 12.52 -2.97
C LEU A 187 -10.32 13.11 -4.37
N HIS A 188 -10.42 14.44 -4.50
CA HIS A 188 -10.69 15.09 -5.78
C HIS A 188 -9.62 14.79 -6.84
N PHE A 189 -8.34 14.71 -6.44
CA PHE A 189 -7.27 14.35 -7.37
C PHE A 189 -7.43 12.94 -7.93
N SER A 190 -7.65 11.94 -7.08
CA SER A 190 -7.87 10.54 -7.50
C SER A 190 -9.11 10.40 -8.36
N ALA A 191 -10.22 11.07 -7.99
CA ALA A 191 -11.45 11.05 -8.76
C ALA A 191 -11.31 11.77 -10.12
N ALA A 192 -10.58 12.90 -10.18
CA ALA A 192 -10.30 13.59 -11.43
C ALA A 192 -9.52 12.68 -12.41
N ASN A 193 -8.47 11.99 -11.92
CA ASN A 193 -7.73 11.04 -12.74
C ASN A 193 -8.63 9.88 -13.25
N ALA A 194 -9.51 9.36 -12.40
CA ALA A 194 -10.40 8.26 -12.77
C ALA A 194 -11.48 8.68 -13.77
N LEU A 195 -12.12 9.82 -13.57
CA LEU A 195 -13.31 10.22 -14.34
C LEU A 195 -12.98 11.02 -15.60
N LEU A 196 -11.95 11.90 -15.57
CA LEU A 196 -11.53 12.67 -16.74
C LEU A 196 -10.81 11.82 -17.80
N THR A 197 -10.42 10.59 -17.45
CA THR A 197 -9.85 9.59 -18.37
C THR A 197 -10.86 8.56 -18.84
N SER A 198 -12.12 8.66 -18.41
CA SER A 198 -13.17 7.72 -18.79
C SER A 198 -13.27 7.55 -20.31
N SER A 199 -13.49 6.32 -20.75
CA SER A 199 -13.86 6.02 -22.15
C SER A 199 -15.30 6.44 -22.47
N ASP A 200 -16.14 6.65 -21.45
CA ASP A 200 -17.50 7.19 -21.58
C ASP A 200 -17.44 8.71 -21.65
N ALA A 201 -17.74 9.27 -22.82
CA ALA A 201 -17.70 10.71 -23.06
C ALA A 201 -18.68 11.51 -22.18
N ALA A 202 -19.81 10.92 -21.78
CA ALA A 202 -20.78 11.57 -20.90
C ALA A 202 -20.21 11.71 -19.48
N ILE A 203 -19.60 10.65 -18.95
CA ILE A 203 -18.91 10.69 -17.64
C ILE A 203 -17.80 11.74 -17.66
N LYS A 204 -16.94 11.71 -18.68
CA LYS A 204 -15.84 12.65 -18.83
C LYS A 204 -16.31 14.11 -18.87
N THR A 205 -17.32 14.40 -19.70
CA THR A 205 -17.87 15.74 -19.87
C THR A 205 -18.52 16.25 -18.60
N GLU A 206 -19.26 15.40 -17.90
CA GLU A 206 -19.94 15.77 -16.66
C GLU A 206 -18.93 15.98 -15.52
N ALA A 207 -17.97 15.08 -15.37
CA ALA A 207 -16.90 15.21 -14.37
C ALA A 207 -16.09 16.50 -14.52
N ALA A 208 -15.83 16.94 -15.77
CA ALA A 208 -15.06 18.17 -16.04
C ALA A 208 -15.75 19.45 -15.55
N LYS A 209 -17.05 19.43 -15.26
CA LYS A 209 -17.76 20.57 -14.64
C LYS A 209 -17.43 20.73 -13.17
N HIS A 210 -17.05 19.66 -12.50
CA HIS A 210 -16.86 19.60 -11.05
C HIS A 210 -15.40 19.36 -10.64
N LEU A 211 -14.63 18.63 -11.44
CA LEU A 211 -13.27 18.22 -11.13
C LEU A 211 -12.26 18.84 -12.08
N LYS A 212 -11.09 19.19 -11.55
CA LYS A 212 -9.97 19.73 -12.34
C LYS A 212 -8.68 19.01 -11.93
N LEU A 213 -7.84 18.73 -12.94
CA LEU A 213 -6.48 18.33 -12.66
C LEU A 213 -5.64 19.55 -12.25
N PRO A 214 -4.59 19.36 -11.41
CA PRO A 214 -3.77 20.46 -10.92
C PRO A 214 -3.05 21.17 -12.08
N ALA A 215 -2.83 22.47 -11.93
CA ALA A 215 -2.08 23.28 -12.90
C ALA A 215 -0.60 23.35 -12.51
N THR A 216 0.26 23.51 -13.50
CA THR A 216 1.72 23.69 -13.41
C THR A 216 2.12 25.15 -13.29
N ALA A 217 3.44 25.44 -13.20
CA ALA A 217 4.00 26.79 -13.08
C ALA A 217 3.61 27.72 -14.24
N ASP A 218 3.38 27.17 -15.43
CA ASP A 218 2.93 27.89 -16.63
C ASP A 218 1.40 27.95 -16.76
N ALA A 219 0.68 27.69 -15.67
CA ALA A 219 -0.79 27.69 -15.57
C ALA A 219 -1.47 26.71 -16.53
N GLN A 220 -0.74 25.74 -17.08
CA GLN A 220 -1.33 24.68 -17.91
C GLN A 220 -1.82 23.54 -16.99
N PRO A 221 -3.01 22.97 -17.25
CA PRO A 221 -3.45 21.79 -16.54
C PRO A 221 -2.53 20.62 -16.85
N LEU A 222 -2.13 19.87 -15.84
CA LEU A 222 -1.38 18.62 -16.04
C LEU A 222 -2.23 17.62 -16.83
N PRO A 223 -1.62 16.85 -17.74
CA PRO A 223 -2.27 15.66 -18.27
C PRO A 223 -2.62 14.68 -17.14
N PRO A 224 -3.62 13.82 -17.32
CA PRO A 224 -3.89 12.73 -16.40
C PRO A 224 -2.67 11.85 -16.18
N VAL A 225 -2.54 11.24 -14.99
CA VAL A 225 -1.38 10.41 -14.63
C VAL A 225 -1.16 9.27 -15.64
N VAL A 226 -2.24 8.65 -16.13
CA VAL A 226 -2.18 7.60 -17.16
C VAL A 226 -1.51 8.05 -18.47
N ASP A 227 -1.57 9.34 -18.79
CA ASP A 227 -0.92 9.90 -19.99
C ASP A 227 0.50 10.40 -19.66
N LEU A 228 0.75 10.90 -18.45
CA LEU A 228 2.09 11.24 -17.96
C LEU A 228 3.01 10.01 -17.92
N VAL A 229 2.51 8.86 -17.49
CA VAL A 229 3.27 7.60 -17.43
C VAL A 229 3.80 7.16 -18.81
N LYS A 230 3.05 7.44 -19.89
CA LYS A 230 3.45 7.08 -21.26
C LYS A 230 4.57 7.97 -21.81
N GLN A 231 4.81 9.13 -21.21
CA GLN A 231 5.83 10.06 -21.67
C GLN A 231 7.21 9.68 -21.15
N SER A 232 8.23 9.86 -21.97
CA SER A 232 9.63 9.71 -21.58
C SER A 232 10.23 11.07 -21.26
N GLY A 233 10.98 11.15 -20.17
CA GLY A 233 11.70 12.35 -19.75
C GLY A 233 13.20 12.24 -19.96
N ASN A 234 13.92 13.30 -19.61
CA ASN A 234 15.36 13.34 -19.54
C ASN A 234 15.80 13.26 -18.07
N ALA A 235 16.40 12.13 -17.67
CA ALA A 235 16.81 11.89 -16.28
C ALA A 235 17.89 12.89 -15.79
N GLU A 236 18.78 13.36 -16.67
CA GLU A 236 19.81 14.34 -16.31
C GLU A 236 19.19 15.71 -16.00
N GLU A 237 18.26 16.17 -16.84
CA GLU A 237 17.50 17.39 -16.57
C GLU A 237 16.62 17.21 -15.32
N GLY A 238 16.01 16.04 -15.16
CA GLY A 238 15.24 15.68 -13.97
C GLY A 238 16.04 15.80 -12.68
N ARG A 239 17.30 15.36 -12.67
CA ARG A 239 18.20 15.55 -11.53
C ARG A 239 18.45 17.03 -11.24
N LYS A 240 18.66 17.86 -12.29
CA LYS A 240 18.83 19.30 -12.12
C LYS A 240 17.58 19.95 -11.51
N VAL A 241 16.40 19.61 -12.04
CA VAL A 241 15.12 20.10 -11.50
C VAL A 241 14.92 19.65 -10.05
N TYR A 242 15.21 18.39 -9.72
CA TYR A 242 15.14 17.84 -8.37
C TYR A 242 15.97 18.65 -7.37
N MET A 243 17.19 19.01 -7.75
CA MET A 243 18.14 19.75 -6.89
C MET A 243 17.81 21.26 -6.80
N THR A 244 17.04 21.81 -7.74
CA THR A 244 16.83 23.27 -7.89
C THR A 244 15.34 23.64 -7.75
N VAL A 245 14.67 23.93 -8.88
CA VAL A 245 13.31 24.48 -8.94
C VAL A 245 12.24 23.52 -8.39
N GLY A 246 12.45 22.24 -8.51
CA GLY A 246 11.57 21.21 -7.94
C GLY A 246 11.60 21.16 -6.42
N THR A 247 12.65 21.73 -5.80
CA THR A 247 12.86 21.82 -4.34
C THR A 247 12.91 20.47 -3.60
N CYS A 248 12.91 19.34 -4.30
CA CYS A 248 12.86 18.00 -3.72
C CYS A 248 14.03 17.73 -2.74
N ALA A 249 15.24 18.18 -3.12
CA ALA A 249 16.45 18.04 -2.30
C ALA A 249 16.41 18.81 -0.97
N LYS A 250 15.45 19.74 -0.80
CA LYS A 250 15.23 20.41 0.51
C LYS A 250 14.69 19.47 1.58
N CYS A 251 14.06 18.35 1.17
CA CYS A 251 13.44 17.40 2.08
C CYS A 251 13.93 15.96 1.88
N HIS A 252 14.37 15.59 0.67
CA HIS A 252 14.76 14.23 0.34
C HIS A 252 16.23 14.13 -0.02
N LYS A 253 16.86 13.05 0.43
CA LYS A 253 18.22 12.67 0.07
C LYS A 253 18.20 11.72 -1.13
N VAL A 254 19.13 11.89 -2.05
CA VAL A 254 19.44 10.97 -3.14
C VAL A 254 20.95 10.81 -3.23
N GLN A 255 21.45 9.56 -3.09
CA GLN A 255 22.89 9.24 -3.19
C GLN A 255 23.79 10.12 -2.31
N GLY A 256 23.32 10.45 -1.12
CA GLY A 256 24.03 11.29 -0.15
C GLY A 256 23.82 12.80 -0.30
N GLU A 257 23.23 13.28 -1.40
CA GLU A 257 22.92 14.69 -1.62
C GLU A 257 21.49 15.03 -1.20
N GLY A 258 21.28 16.22 -0.64
CA GLY A 258 19.97 16.69 -0.14
C GLY A 258 19.81 16.58 1.38
N LYS A 259 18.62 16.90 1.87
CA LYS A 259 18.27 16.83 3.31
C LYS A 259 17.47 15.57 3.60
N GLU A 260 17.43 15.20 4.89
CA GLU A 260 16.75 14.01 5.36
C GLU A 260 15.55 14.38 6.24
N VAL A 261 14.58 15.08 5.65
CA VAL A 261 13.26 15.33 6.27
C VAL A 261 12.32 14.20 5.91
N GLY A 262 12.11 13.99 4.62
CA GLY A 262 11.39 12.85 4.07
C GLY A 262 12.28 11.63 3.87
N PRO A 263 11.73 10.52 3.34
CA PRO A 263 12.50 9.31 3.05
C PRO A 263 13.64 9.54 2.06
N ASP A 264 14.72 8.76 2.23
CA ASP A 264 15.79 8.66 1.25
C ASP A 264 15.27 8.00 -0.02
N LEU A 265 15.45 8.69 -1.16
CA LEU A 265 14.96 8.26 -2.46
C LEU A 265 16.02 7.58 -3.34
N SER A 266 17.20 7.26 -2.78
CA SER A 266 18.34 6.68 -3.54
C SER A 266 17.99 5.36 -4.25
N GLU A 267 16.96 4.65 -3.81
CA GLU A 267 16.50 3.37 -4.39
C GLU A 267 15.02 3.40 -4.79
N ILE A 268 14.43 4.58 -4.91
CA ILE A 268 12.97 4.71 -5.06
C ILE A 268 12.44 4.06 -6.34
N GLY A 269 13.21 4.08 -7.42
CA GLY A 269 12.86 3.45 -8.68
C GLY A 269 12.83 1.91 -8.63
N SER A 270 13.32 1.29 -7.54
CA SER A 270 13.11 -0.14 -7.26
C SER A 270 11.88 -0.40 -6.40
N LYS A 271 11.31 0.63 -5.77
CA LYS A 271 10.23 0.51 -4.77
C LYS A 271 8.87 0.94 -5.31
N LEU A 272 8.86 1.91 -6.22
CA LEU A 272 7.62 2.49 -6.76
C LEU A 272 7.60 2.45 -8.29
N SER A 273 6.43 2.18 -8.84
CA SER A 273 6.16 2.33 -10.27
C SER A 273 6.17 3.80 -10.66
N LYS A 274 6.33 4.08 -11.96
CA LYS A 274 6.28 5.44 -12.51
C LYS A 274 4.97 6.14 -12.18
N GLU A 275 3.84 5.41 -12.22
CA GLU A 275 2.52 5.90 -11.80
C GLU A 275 2.51 6.30 -10.33
N ALA A 276 3.00 5.44 -9.44
CA ALA A 276 3.06 5.71 -8.02
C ALA A 276 3.95 6.90 -7.67
N LEU A 277 5.04 7.14 -8.42
CA LEU A 277 5.89 8.33 -8.29
C LEU A 277 5.12 9.62 -8.61
N TYR A 278 4.36 9.64 -9.71
CA TYR A 278 3.50 10.79 -10.04
C TYR A 278 2.47 11.05 -8.94
N VAL A 279 1.77 10.01 -8.48
CA VAL A 279 0.78 10.14 -7.40
C VAL A 279 1.44 10.67 -6.13
N SER A 280 2.60 10.15 -5.73
CA SER A 280 3.32 10.59 -4.53
C SER A 280 3.74 12.07 -4.58
N ILE A 281 4.00 12.62 -5.77
CA ILE A 281 4.35 14.04 -5.93
C ILE A 281 3.10 14.92 -5.98
N LEU A 282 2.05 14.48 -6.66
CA LEU A 282 0.85 15.27 -6.95
C LEU A 282 -0.22 15.18 -5.84
N ASP A 283 -0.20 14.09 -5.07
CA ASP A 283 -1.08 13.85 -3.94
C ASP A 283 -0.28 13.16 -2.80
N PRO A 284 0.65 13.85 -2.15
CA PRO A 284 1.56 13.26 -1.18
C PRO A 284 0.85 12.73 0.08
N SER A 285 -0.39 13.12 0.32
CA SER A 285 -1.20 12.60 1.44
C SER A 285 -1.87 11.26 1.11
N ALA A 286 -1.97 10.89 -0.17
CA ALA A 286 -2.53 9.60 -0.60
C ALA A 286 -1.66 8.39 -0.20
N GLY A 287 -0.36 8.59 0.11
CA GLY A 287 0.52 7.49 0.49
C GLY A 287 1.69 7.93 1.37
N ILE A 288 1.43 8.19 2.66
CA ILE A 288 2.47 8.56 3.61
C ILE A 288 3.21 7.29 4.06
N SER A 289 4.53 7.25 3.86
CA SER A 289 5.37 6.13 4.29
C SER A 289 5.39 6.00 5.81
N HIS A 290 5.46 4.77 6.30
CA HIS A 290 5.59 4.49 7.73
C HIS A 290 6.80 5.24 8.33
N ASN A 291 6.64 5.80 9.53
CA ASN A 291 7.58 6.68 10.24
C ASN A 291 7.78 8.07 9.60
N TYR A 292 6.97 8.46 8.60
CA TYR A 292 6.97 9.81 8.03
C TYR A 292 5.63 10.52 8.21
N GLU A 293 4.80 10.00 9.08
CA GLU A 293 3.52 10.63 9.44
C GLU A 293 3.76 11.96 10.15
N THR A 294 2.99 12.97 9.75
CA THR A 294 3.01 14.27 10.40
C THR A 294 2.32 14.22 11.76
N HIS A 295 2.96 14.75 12.80
CA HIS A 295 2.37 14.95 14.10
C HIS A 295 2.23 16.45 14.39
N LEU A 296 1.09 16.83 14.93
CA LEU A 296 0.83 18.18 15.47
C LEU A 296 0.93 18.08 16.99
N LEU A 297 1.82 18.87 17.58
CA LEU A 297 1.96 19.06 19.01
C LEU A 297 1.36 20.42 19.38
N LEU A 298 0.53 20.45 20.41
CA LEU A 298 0.06 21.67 21.05
C LEU A 298 0.83 21.82 22.36
N LEU A 299 1.49 22.97 22.55
CA LEU A 299 2.30 23.25 23.72
C LEU A 299 1.52 24.03 24.77
N GLU A 300 1.99 24.03 26.04
CA GLU A 300 1.35 24.73 27.16
C GLU A 300 1.27 26.25 26.96
N ASP A 301 2.23 26.84 26.25
CA ASP A 301 2.23 28.26 25.89
C ASP A 301 1.22 28.61 24.79
N GLY A 302 0.43 27.65 24.31
CA GLY A 302 -0.55 27.79 23.23
C GLY A 302 0.04 27.75 21.82
N THR A 303 1.35 27.59 21.68
CA THR A 303 1.96 27.40 20.36
C THR A 303 1.74 25.99 19.83
N SER A 304 1.82 25.83 18.50
CA SER A 304 1.74 24.52 17.86
C SER A 304 2.97 24.24 17.02
N LEU A 305 3.39 22.98 16.99
CA LEU A 305 4.52 22.49 16.21
C LEU A 305 4.11 21.29 15.38
N SER A 306 4.37 21.35 14.07
CA SER A 306 4.16 20.19 13.17
C SER A 306 5.49 19.61 12.73
N GLY A 307 5.58 18.29 12.70
CA GLY A 307 6.79 17.59 12.24
C GLY A 307 6.63 16.08 12.20
N ILE A 308 7.68 15.42 11.75
CA ILE A 308 7.80 13.96 11.75
C ILE A 308 8.37 13.53 13.11
N LEU A 309 7.71 12.57 13.73
CA LEU A 309 8.13 12.03 15.03
C LEU A 309 9.47 11.29 14.89
N VAL A 310 10.48 11.72 15.63
CA VAL A 310 11.82 11.11 15.68
C VAL A 310 11.95 10.19 16.87
N SER A 311 11.50 10.66 18.04
CA SER A 311 11.45 9.85 19.27
C SER A 311 10.30 10.30 20.15
N ASP A 312 9.78 9.37 20.94
CA ASP A 312 8.71 9.59 21.91
C ASP A 312 9.09 8.81 23.19
N THR A 313 9.48 9.55 24.23
CA THR A 313 9.89 9.00 25.53
C THR A 313 9.03 9.57 26.65
N GLU A 314 9.20 9.06 27.86
CA GLU A 314 8.51 9.60 29.04
C GLU A 314 8.97 11.03 29.38
N GLN A 315 10.18 11.43 29.00
CA GLN A 315 10.79 12.71 29.36
C GLN A 315 10.65 13.75 28.26
N GLU A 316 10.80 13.38 26.99
CA GLU A 316 10.77 14.30 25.86
C GLU A 316 10.20 13.67 24.58
N VAL A 317 9.63 14.50 23.75
CA VAL A 317 9.25 14.18 22.38
C VAL A 317 10.16 14.94 21.43
N SER A 318 10.76 14.24 20.46
CA SER A 318 11.58 14.86 19.42
C SER A 318 10.84 14.82 18.09
N VAL A 319 10.66 15.97 17.44
CA VAL A 319 10.06 16.06 16.10
C VAL A 319 11.01 16.75 15.13
N LYS A 320 11.03 16.27 13.89
CA LYS A 320 11.77 16.87 12.79
C LYS A 320 10.84 17.76 11.98
N THR A 321 11.13 19.06 11.92
CA THR A 321 10.34 20.04 11.18
C THR A 321 10.64 19.99 9.67
N ALA A 322 9.85 20.72 8.87
CA ALA A 322 10.04 20.84 7.42
C ALA A 322 11.41 21.45 7.04
N GLU A 323 12.01 22.24 7.94
CA GLU A 323 13.34 22.84 7.76
C GLU A 323 14.51 21.88 8.05
N ALA A 324 14.22 20.61 8.39
CA ALA A 324 15.15 19.59 8.85
C ALA A 324 15.72 19.84 10.25
N ILE A 325 15.04 20.63 11.08
CA ILE A 325 15.45 20.91 12.46
C ILE A 325 14.77 19.91 13.39
N ILE A 326 15.55 19.23 14.21
CA ILE A 326 15.00 18.39 15.28
C ILE A 326 14.74 19.27 16.51
N ARG A 327 13.48 19.36 16.89
CA ARG A 327 13.01 20.05 18.09
C ARG A 327 12.73 19.01 19.16
N LYS A 328 13.40 19.17 20.31
CA LYS A 328 13.19 18.37 21.52
C LYS A 328 12.28 19.16 22.45
N ILE A 329 11.17 18.58 22.81
CA ILE A 329 10.12 19.21 23.63
C ILE A 329 9.96 18.37 24.88
N PRO A 330 10.15 18.93 26.08
CA PRO A 330 9.82 18.27 27.33
C PRO A 330 8.38 17.77 27.34
N ARG A 331 8.17 16.58 27.88
CA ARG A 331 6.83 15.96 27.84
C ARG A 331 5.78 16.76 28.60
N ASP A 332 6.17 17.39 29.67
CA ASP A 332 5.32 18.25 30.50
C ASP A 332 4.90 19.56 29.81
N GLU A 333 5.64 20.02 28.78
CA GLU A 333 5.23 21.18 27.96
C GLU A 333 4.21 20.81 26.86
N ILE A 334 3.86 19.54 26.66
CA ILE A 334 2.97 19.08 25.59
C ILE A 334 1.57 18.87 26.14
N THR A 335 0.63 19.76 25.77
CA THR A 335 -0.79 19.64 26.13
C THR A 335 -1.51 18.57 25.33
N ALA A 336 -1.19 18.45 24.03
CA ALA A 336 -1.78 17.43 23.15
C ALA A 336 -0.82 17.08 21.98
N MET A 337 -0.88 15.84 21.54
CA MET A 337 -0.19 15.35 20.34
C MET A 337 -1.16 14.54 19.49
N LYS A 338 -1.26 14.87 18.21
CA LYS A 338 -2.16 14.20 17.27
C LYS A 338 -1.48 13.92 15.93
N LYS A 339 -1.55 12.68 15.48
CA LYS A 339 -1.20 12.29 14.11
C LYS A 339 -2.15 12.98 13.12
N GLN A 340 -1.58 13.57 12.07
CA GLN A 340 -2.32 14.27 11.03
C GLN A 340 -2.52 13.37 9.81
N PRO A 341 -3.65 13.50 9.10
CA PRO A 341 -3.88 12.75 7.85
C PRO A 341 -3.13 13.34 6.65
N VAL A 342 -2.47 14.51 6.82
CA VAL A 342 -1.76 15.21 5.75
C VAL A 342 -0.27 15.00 5.84
N SER A 343 0.37 14.87 4.67
CA SER A 343 1.82 14.76 4.54
C SER A 343 2.52 16.09 4.89
N LEU A 344 3.73 16.01 5.42
CA LEU A 344 4.62 17.17 5.55
C LEU A 344 5.14 17.64 4.17
N MET A 345 5.15 16.75 3.17
CA MET A 345 5.44 17.10 1.78
C MET A 345 4.31 17.99 1.22
N PRO A 346 4.61 19.18 0.66
CA PRO A 346 3.58 20.07 0.13
C PRO A 346 2.79 19.45 -1.02
N ALA A 347 1.47 19.66 -1.01
CA ALA A 347 0.55 19.10 -2.01
C ALA A 347 0.52 19.85 -3.36
N ASP A 348 1.25 20.95 -3.50
CA ASP A 348 1.20 21.83 -4.69
C ASP A 348 2.58 22.10 -5.31
N LEU A 349 3.50 21.14 -5.18
CA LEU A 349 4.85 21.20 -5.75
C LEU A 349 4.84 21.39 -7.27
N GLN A 350 3.85 20.87 -7.98
CA GLN A 350 3.68 21.03 -9.43
C GLN A 350 3.50 22.51 -9.83
N LYS A 351 3.06 23.39 -8.94
CA LYS A 351 2.96 24.82 -9.21
C LYS A 351 4.33 25.51 -9.37
N SER A 352 5.41 24.85 -8.93
CA SER A 352 6.78 25.35 -9.04
C SER A 352 7.51 24.86 -10.30
N VAL A 353 6.92 23.93 -11.05
CA VAL A 353 7.56 23.27 -12.21
C VAL A 353 6.60 23.20 -13.40
N THR A 354 7.13 23.09 -14.61
CA THR A 354 6.32 22.79 -15.81
C THR A 354 5.99 21.30 -15.87
N ALA A 355 5.03 20.91 -16.71
CA ALA A 355 4.74 19.52 -16.97
C ALA A 355 5.98 18.73 -17.44
N LYS A 356 6.80 19.37 -18.31
CA LYS A 356 8.07 18.79 -18.78
C LYS A 356 9.04 18.56 -17.61
N ASN A 357 9.23 19.53 -16.73
CA ASN A 357 10.09 19.38 -15.56
C ASN A 357 9.63 18.22 -14.66
N LEU A 358 8.31 18.08 -14.45
CA LEU A 358 7.77 16.99 -13.66
C LEU A 358 8.03 15.62 -14.30
N ILE A 359 7.89 15.52 -15.64
CA ILE A 359 8.18 14.29 -16.39
C ILE A 359 9.67 13.95 -16.26
N ASP A 360 10.55 14.92 -16.42
CA ASP A 360 12.01 14.75 -16.30
C ASP A 360 12.40 14.29 -14.88
N VAL A 361 11.81 14.89 -13.83
CA VAL A 361 12.03 14.47 -12.42
C VAL A 361 11.59 13.02 -12.20
N VAL A 362 10.39 12.65 -12.65
CA VAL A 362 9.93 11.26 -12.49
C VAL A 362 10.81 10.30 -13.27
N GLU A 363 11.27 10.67 -14.48
CA GLU A 363 12.24 9.86 -15.23
C GLU A 363 13.53 9.66 -14.42
N PHE A 364 14.10 10.73 -13.83
CA PHE A 364 15.25 10.62 -12.94
C PHE A 364 15.00 9.67 -11.78
N LEU A 365 13.88 9.81 -11.08
CA LEU A 365 13.54 8.95 -9.95
C LEU A 365 13.44 7.46 -10.34
N THR A 366 12.96 7.15 -11.55
CA THR A 366 12.90 5.76 -12.04
C THR A 366 14.28 5.13 -12.26
N THR A 367 15.33 5.94 -12.45
CA THR A 367 16.71 5.45 -12.59
C THR A 367 17.35 5.08 -11.26
N LEU A 368 16.82 5.55 -10.15
CA LEU A 368 17.34 5.33 -8.80
C LEU A 368 16.99 3.93 -8.31
N LYS A 369 17.78 2.96 -8.68
CA LYS A 369 17.56 1.54 -8.37
C LYS A 369 18.58 1.02 -7.37
N LYS A 370 18.17 0.00 -6.63
CA LYS A 370 19.09 -0.78 -5.79
C LYS A 370 20.17 -1.39 -6.69
N LEU A 371 21.41 -1.21 -6.29
CA LEU A 371 22.59 -1.81 -6.93
C LEU A 371 22.67 -3.30 -6.63
#